data_835da83506d1a26deb8e013e760c0cba
#
_entry.id   835da83506d1a26deb8e013e760c0cba
#
_cell.length_a   1.000
_cell.length_b   1.000
_cell.length_c   1.000
_cell.angle_alpha   90.00
_cell.angle_beta   90.00
_cell.angle_gamma   90.00
#
_symmetry.space_group_name_H-M   'P 1'
#
loop_
_entity.id
_entity.type
_entity.pdbx_description
1 polymer ?
#
loop_
_entity_poly.entity_id
_entity_poly.type
_entity_poly.pdbx_seq_one_letter_code
_entity_poly.pdbx_strand_id
1 'polypeptide(L)'
;RRFEPLGFVDDAANKHGVVGLVRSAGPVYALESIRINGICPGFADTRIIDGFKENLENEGVPIITVEAVVDGIVDLMASDESGVCHFVQAGMDPQEFRFRNIPGPRAAEA
;
A
#
# COMPACT_ATOMS: atom_id res chain seq x y z
N ARG A 1 8.28 4.15 23.69
CA ARG A 1 8.36 2.75 23.31
C ARG A 1 9.45 2.54 22.28
N ARG A 2 10.23 1.52 22.45
CA ARG A 2 11.28 1.15 21.52
C ARG A 2 10.73 0.16 20.51
N PHE A 3 10.97 0.40 19.23
CA PHE A 3 10.72 -0.61 18.22
C PHE A 3 11.74 -1.73 18.35
N GLU A 4 11.28 -2.95 18.32
CA GLU A 4 12.17 -4.09 18.23
C GLU A 4 12.61 -4.23 16.76
N PRO A 5 13.93 -4.18 16.48
CA PRO A 5 14.40 -4.19 15.09
C PRO A 5 13.94 -5.41 14.31
N LEU A 6 13.89 -6.58 14.92
CA LEU A 6 13.45 -7.81 14.26
C LEU A 6 11.98 -7.76 13.87
N GLY A 7 11.10 -7.30 14.76
CA GLY A 7 9.67 -7.15 14.46
C GLY A 7 9.43 -6.15 13.34
N PHE A 8 10.23 -5.11 13.26
CA PHE A 8 10.14 -4.12 12.20
C PHE A 8 10.55 -4.69 10.85
N VAL A 9 11.61 -5.50 10.82
CA VAL A 9 12.08 -6.17 9.59
C VAL A 9 11.04 -7.17 9.09
N ASP A 10 10.48 -7.99 9.97
CA ASP A 10 9.45 -8.96 9.60
C ASP A 10 8.20 -8.28 9.06
N ASP A 11 7.76 -7.19 9.68
CA ASP A 11 6.60 -6.42 9.22
C ASP A 11 6.84 -5.84 7.83
N ALA A 12 8.02 -5.26 7.60
CA ALA A 12 8.38 -4.73 6.29
C ALA A 12 8.40 -5.82 5.23
N ALA A 13 8.98 -6.99 5.54
CA ALA A 13 9.01 -8.13 4.62
C ALA A 13 7.59 -8.62 4.28
N ASN A 14 6.72 -8.74 5.28
CA ASN A 14 5.35 -9.15 5.09
C ASN A 14 4.57 -8.18 4.21
N LYS A 15 4.72 -6.89 4.43
CA LYS A 15 4.05 -5.86 3.63
C LYS A 15 4.52 -5.85 2.18
N HIS A 16 5.80 -6.00 1.94
CA HIS A 16 6.33 -6.14 0.59
C HIS A 16 5.82 -7.41 -0.09
N GLY A 17 5.70 -8.51 0.68
CA GLY A 17 5.14 -9.76 0.19
C GLY A 17 3.69 -9.61 -0.26
N VAL A 18 2.87 -8.90 0.51
CA VAL A 18 1.47 -8.62 0.14
C VAL A 18 1.40 -7.78 -1.14
N VAL A 19 2.20 -6.74 -1.25
CA VAL A 19 2.27 -5.90 -2.46
C VAL A 19 2.68 -6.74 -3.67
N GLY A 20 3.70 -7.59 -3.52
CA GLY A 20 4.12 -8.49 -4.58
C GLY A 20 3.02 -9.46 -4.99
N LEU A 21 2.28 -9.99 -4.04
CA LEU A 21 1.15 -10.88 -4.30
C LEU A 21 0.05 -10.17 -5.10
N VAL A 22 -0.32 -8.96 -4.71
CA VAL A 22 -1.33 -8.14 -5.42
C VAL A 22 -0.91 -7.91 -6.87
N ARG A 23 0.33 -7.49 -7.07
CA ARG A 23 0.87 -7.19 -8.40
C ARG A 23 0.98 -8.42 -9.30
N SER A 24 1.19 -9.58 -8.72
CA SER A 24 1.29 -10.84 -9.46
C SER A 24 -0.06 -11.51 -9.68
N ALA A 25 -0.90 -11.56 -8.65
CA ALA A 25 -2.18 -12.23 -8.71
C ALA A 25 -3.25 -11.40 -9.42
N GLY A 26 -3.22 -10.08 -9.30
CA GLY A 26 -4.23 -9.19 -9.89
C GLY A 26 -4.43 -9.42 -11.38
N PRO A 27 -3.38 -9.38 -12.21
CA PRO A 27 -3.54 -9.63 -13.65
C PRO A 27 -4.00 -11.06 -13.98
N VAL A 28 -3.57 -12.06 -13.21
CA VAL A 28 -3.95 -13.45 -13.43
C VAL A 28 -5.43 -13.67 -13.12
N TYR A 29 -5.88 -13.20 -11.97
CA TYR A 29 -7.28 -13.37 -11.58
C TYR A 29 -8.24 -12.47 -12.34
N ALA A 30 -7.75 -11.42 -12.99
CA ALA A 30 -8.57 -10.60 -13.91
C ALA A 30 -9.12 -11.43 -15.07
N LEU A 31 -8.41 -12.47 -15.48
CA LEU A 31 -8.90 -13.41 -16.52
C LEU A 31 -10.13 -14.18 -16.06
N GLU A 32 -10.34 -14.31 -14.77
CA GLU A 32 -11.51 -14.95 -14.16
C GLU A 32 -12.54 -13.92 -13.68
N SER A 33 -12.43 -12.69 -14.11
CA SER A 33 -13.29 -11.57 -13.68
C SER A 33 -13.21 -11.28 -12.18
N ILE A 34 -12.07 -11.54 -11.57
CA ILE A 34 -11.77 -11.24 -10.17
C ILE A 34 -10.71 -10.15 -10.13
N ARG A 35 -11.00 -9.06 -9.44
CA ARG A 35 -10.06 -7.95 -9.27
C ARG A 35 -9.41 -8.03 -7.90
N ILE A 36 -8.10 -7.91 -7.87
CA ILE A 36 -7.30 -7.91 -6.65
C ILE A 36 -6.44 -6.65 -6.65
N ASN A 37 -6.66 -5.78 -5.67
CA ASN A 37 -5.94 -4.53 -5.54
C ASN A 37 -5.47 -4.36 -4.10
N GLY A 38 -4.52 -3.48 -3.89
CA GLY A 38 -4.00 -3.14 -2.58
C GLY A 38 -4.29 -1.69 -2.22
N ILE A 39 -4.56 -1.46 -0.94
CA ILE A 39 -4.59 -0.13 -0.35
C ILE A 39 -3.39 0.01 0.56
N CYS A 40 -2.66 1.12 0.41
CA CYS A 40 -1.43 1.39 1.16
C CYS A 40 -1.59 2.71 1.90
N PRO A 41 -2.20 2.69 3.09
CA PRO A 41 -2.39 3.91 3.87
C PRO A 41 -1.11 4.30 4.61
N GLY A 42 -0.95 5.60 4.85
CA GLY A 42 0.00 6.09 5.82
C GLY A 42 -0.48 5.83 7.25
N PHE A 43 -0.03 6.64 8.21
CA PHE A 43 -0.48 6.48 9.60
C PHE A 43 -1.92 6.96 9.75
N ALA A 44 -2.83 6.01 9.94
CA ALA A 44 -4.24 6.28 10.17
C ALA A 44 -4.53 6.39 11.67
N ASP A 45 -5.48 7.25 12.01
CA ASP A 45 -5.89 7.47 13.41
C ASP A 45 -6.70 6.28 13.93
N THR A 46 -5.99 5.23 14.30
CA THR A 46 -6.53 3.99 14.82
C THR A 46 -5.83 3.61 16.12
N ARG A 47 -6.31 2.58 16.80
CA ARG A 47 -5.70 2.05 18.02
C ARG A 47 -4.23 1.63 17.82
N ILE A 48 -3.85 1.25 16.63
CA ILE A 48 -2.48 0.78 16.35
C ILE A 48 -1.46 1.86 16.64
N ILE A 49 -1.80 3.12 16.41
CA ILE A 49 -0.87 4.24 16.62
C ILE A 49 -1.01 4.90 18.00
N ASP A 50 -1.95 4.51 18.83
CA ASP A 50 -2.23 5.16 20.11
C ASP A 50 -0.97 5.26 21.00
N GLY A 51 -0.11 4.25 20.98
CA GLY A 51 1.10 4.23 21.79
C GLY A 51 2.20 5.20 21.33
N PHE A 52 2.12 5.74 20.12
CA PHE A 52 3.13 6.63 19.57
C PHE A 52 2.58 7.81 18.77
N LYS A 53 1.25 8.03 18.85
CA LYS A 53 0.58 9.12 18.15
C LYS A 53 1.16 10.49 18.48
N GLU A 54 1.41 10.74 19.75
CA GLU A 54 2.01 11.99 20.21
C GLU A 54 3.39 12.22 19.59
N ASN A 55 4.20 11.16 19.51
CA ASN A 55 5.52 11.24 18.89
C ASN A 55 5.42 11.58 17.40
N LEU A 56 4.45 11.01 16.69
CA LEU A 56 4.22 11.33 15.29
C LEU A 56 3.81 12.78 15.12
N GLU A 57 2.90 13.27 15.97
CA GLU A 57 2.46 14.67 15.96
C GLU A 57 3.61 15.63 16.26
N ASN A 58 4.44 15.30 17.24
CA ASN A 58 5.59 16.12 17.62
C ASN A 58 6.65 16.19 16.50
N GLU A 59 6.81 15.14 15.73
CA GLU A 59 7.74 15.10 14.61
C GLU A 59 7.13 15.67 13.32
N GLY A 60 5.88 16.12 13.36
CA GLY A 60 5.20 16.67 12.21
C GLY A 60 4.80 15.63 11.16
N VAL A 61 4.70 14.36 11.56
CA VAL A 61 4.24 13.30 10.68
C VAL A 61 2.72 13.37 10.55
N PRO A 62 2.17 13.54 9.34
CA PRO A 62 0.73 13.62 9.16
C PRO A 62 0.05 12.30 9.51
N ILE A 63 -1.10 12.41 10.19
CA ILE A 63 -1.96 11.27 10.49
C ILE A 63 -3.22 11.43 9.67
N ILE A 64 -3.60 10.40 8.92
CA ILE A 64 -4.79 10.42 8.09
C ILE A 64 -6.00 9.89 8.85
N THR A 65 -7.19 10.29 8.40
CA THR A 65 -8.43 9.80 8.99
C THR A 65 -8.74 8.38 8.49
N VAL A 66 -9.50 7.64 9.28
CA VAL A 66 -10.01 6.33 8.85
C VAL A 66 -10.90 6.49 7.62
N GLU A 67 -11.69 7.56 7.56
CA GLU A 67 -12.57 7.87 6.44
C GLU A 67 -11.78 8.03 5.13
N ALA A 68 -10.61 8.65 5.17
CA ALA A 68 -9.76 8.79 3.98
C ALA A 68 -9.33 7.42 3.44
N VAL A 69 -9.01 6.48 4.32
CA VAL A 69 -8.66 5.12 3.93
C VAL A 69 -9.87 4.39 3.33
N VAL A 70 -11.03 4.53 3.96
CA VAL A 70 -12.29 3.94 3.47
C VAL A 70 -12.63 4.47 2.08
N ASP A 71 -12.51 5.79 1.86
CA ASP A 71 -12.76 6.40 0.56
C ASP A 71 -11.82 5.83 -0.51
N GLY A 72 -10.56 5.62 -0.18
CA GLY A 72 -9.59 4.97 -1.07
C GLY A 72 -10.00 3.54 -1.45
N ILE A 73 -10.50 2.78 -0.48
CA ILE A 73 -10.99 1.41 -0.71
C ILE A 73 -12.23 1.43 -1.62
N VAL A 74 -13.17 2.33 -1.35
CA VAL A 74 -14.41 2.45 -2.14
C VAL A 74 -14.08 2.83 -3.58
N ASP A 75 -13.15 3.75 -3.79
CA ASP A 75 -12.70 4.16 -5.11
C ASP A 75 -12.11 2.97 -5.89
N LEU A 76 -11.29 2.14 -5.23
CA LEU A 76 -10.76 0.93 -5.85
C LEU A 76 -11.84 -0.08 -6.19
N MET A 77 -12.81 -0.26 -5.31
CA MET A 77 -13.95 -1.17 -5.56
C MET A 77 -14.79 -0.73 -6.73
N ALA A 78 -14.89 0.58 -6.96
CA ALA A 78 -15.64 1.14 -8.08
C ALA A 78 -14.84 1.16 -9.40
N SER A 79 -13.54 0.93 -9.36
CA SER A 79 -12.68 0.93 -10.54
C SER A 79 -12.69 -0.42 -11.26
N ASP A 80 -12.20 -0.42 -12.49
CA ASP A 80 -11.99 -1.65 -13.27
C ASP A 80 -10.56 -2.20 -13.13
N GLU A 81 -9.75 -1.59 -12.27
CA GLU A 81 -8.34 -1.94 -12.12
C GLU A 81 -8.16 -3.27 -11.38
N SER A 82 -7.08 -3.97 -11.70
CA SER A 82 -6.63 -5.16 -10.99
C SER A 82 -5.12 -5.23 -10.98
N GLY A 83 -4.55 -5.61 -9.86
CA GLY A 83 -3.10 -5.72 -9.68
C GLY A 83 -2.42 -4.38 -9.36
N VAL A 84 -3.17 -3.38 -8.94
CA VAL A 84 -2.64 -2.05 -8.59
C VAL A 84 -2.66 -1.82 -7.09
N CYS A 85 -1.76 -0.98 -6.63
CA CYS A 85 -1.71 -0.52 -5.24
C CYS A 85 -1.94 0.98 -5.21
N HIS A 86 -2.97 1.41 -4.50
CA HIS A 86 -3.25 2.82 -4.28
C HIS A 86 -2.72 3.24 -2.92
N PHE A 87 -2.02 4.35 -2.87
CA PHE A 87 -1.58 4.92 -1.61
C PHE A 87 -2.49 6.05 -1.16
N VAL A 88 -2.66 6.16 0.15
CA VAL A 88 -3.47 7.19 0.80
C VAL A 88 -2.57 7.93 1.79
N GLN A 89 -2.33 9.21 1.51
CA GLN A 89 -1.53 10.08 2.36
C GLN A 89 -2.25 11.40 2.61
N ALA A 90 -1.89 12.05 3.71
CA ALA A 90 -2.46 13.35 4.05
C ALA A 90 -2.18 14.38 2.96
N GLY A 91 -3.20 15.17 2.63
CA GLY A 91 -3.08 16.24 1.63
C GLY A 91 -3.04 15.77 0.18
N MET A 92 -3.29 14.49 -0.07
CA MET A 92 -3.29 13.92 -1.41
C MET A 92 -4.53 13.05 -1.60
N ASP A 93 -5.09 13.07 -2.80
CA ASP A 93 -6.13 12.13 -3.15
C ASP A 93 -5.54 10.72 -3.28
N PRO A 94 -6.31 9.65 -3.00
CA PRO A 94 -5.86 8.29 -3.23
C PRO A 94 -5.44 8.12 -4.68
N GLN A 95 -4.27 7.55 -4.91
CA GLN A 95 -3.74 7.38 -6.26
C GLN A 95 -2.86 6.15 -6.37
N GLU A 96 -2.73 5.65 -7.58
CA GLU A 96 -1.90 4.50 -7.88
C GLU A 96 -0.44 4.81 -7.66
N PHE A 97 0.26 3.92 -6.95
CA PHE A 97 1.71 3.94 -6.87
C PHE A 97 2.28 3.13 -8.04
N ARG A 98 3.09 3.78 -8.86
CA ARG A 98 3.72 3.14 -10.01
C ARG A 98 5.08 2.58 -9.61
N PHE A 99 5.23 1.28 -9.75
CA PHE A 99 6.46 0.58 -9.42
C PHE A 99 7.43 0.59 -10.58
N ARG A 100 8.71 0.79 -10.28
CA ARG A 100 9.77 0.52 -11.22
C ARG A 100 10.05 -0.97 -11.22
N ASN A 101 9.99 -1.57 -12.37
CA ASN A 101 10.35 -2.97 -12.49
C ASN A 101 11.85 -3.13 -12.66
N ILE A 102 12.38 -4.24 -12.15
CA ILE A 102 13.74 -4.64 -12.45
C ILE A 102 13.77 -4.96 -13.95
N PRO A 103 14.75 -4.41 -14.71
CA PRO A 103 14.83 -4.71 -16.11
C PRO A 103 14.98 -6.22 -16.36
N GLY A 104 14.16 -6.74 -17.26
CA GLY A 104 14.27 -8.12 -17.70
C GLY A 104 15.34 -8.27 -18.77
N PRO A 105 15.56 -9.50 -19.22
CA PRO A 105 16.50 -9.75 -20.30
C PRO A 105 16.02 -9.07 -21.58
N ARG A 106 16.96 -8.52 -22.32
CA ARG A 106 16.69 -7.97 -23.65
C ARG A 106 16.85 -9.05 -24.70
N ALA A 107 15.98 -9.01 -25.71
CA ALA A 107 16.19 -9.85 -26.86
C ALA A 107 17.52 -9.48 -27.54
N ALA A 108 18.27 -10.48 -27.99
CA ALA A 108 19.46 -10.21 -28.76
C ALA A 108 19.09 -9.51 -30.08
N GLU A 109 19.82 -8.45 -30.41
CA GLU A 109 19.65 -7.81 -31.72
C GLU A 109 20.17 -8.75 -32.81
N ALA A 110 19.35 -8.94 -33.82
CA ALA A 110 19.72 -9.78 -34.95
C ALA A 110 20.83 -9.12 -35.80
#